data_e5d24dc78a785aeaf166379c2992927a
#
_entry.id   e5d24dc78a785aeaf166379c2992927a
#
_cell.length_a   1.000
_cell.length_b   1.000
_cell.length_c   1.000
_cell.angle_alpha   90.00
_cell.angle_beta   90.00
_cell.angle_gamma   90.00
#
_symmetry.space_group_name_H-M   'P 1'
#
loop_
_entity.id
_entity.type
_entity.pdbx_description
1 polymer ?
#
loop_
_entity_poly.entity_id
_entity_poly.type
_entity_poly.pdbx_seq_one_letter_code
_entity_poly.pdbx_strand_id
1 'polypeptide(L)'
;VTLGPKGRNVVLDKSFGAPLITNDGVTIAKEIELEDAFENMGAQLVKEVATKTNDVAGDGTTTATVLAQSMINEGMKNLAAGANPIILRKGMKKATEVAVESIQAMSSTLTGKEQIAKVAAISAGDEQVGEMIADAMEKVANDGVITIEESKTMMTELDMVEGMQFDRGYLSA
;
A
#
# COMPACT_ATOMS: atom_id res chain seq x y z
N VAL A 1 -5.77 -12.96 4.50
CA VAL A 1 -7.23 -12.83 4.49
C VAL A 1 -7.66 -11.67 3.59
N THR A 2 -6.93 -10.56 3.58
CA THR A 2 -7.23 -9.31 2.88
C THR A 2 -6.63 -9.21 1.47
N LEU A 3 -6.00 -10.28 0.95
CA LEU A 3 -5.28 -10.27 -0.32
C LEU A 3 -6.22 -10.38 -1.53
N GLY A 4 -6.04 -9.46 -2.48
CA GLY A 4 -6.64 -9.50 -3.81
C GLY A 4 -8.17 -9.31 -3.83
N PRO A 5 -8.82 -9.57 -4.98
CA PRO A 5 -10.25 -9.28 -5.17
C PRO A 5 -11.18 -10.15 -4.33
N LYS A 6 -10.69 -11.24 -3.75
CA LYS A 6 -11.41 -12.07 -2.77
C LYS A 6 -11.06 -11.73 -1.32
N GLY A 7 -10.27 -10.67 -1.12
CA GLY A 7 -9.90 -10.17 0.20
C GLY A 7 -11.13 -9.80 1.03
N ARG A 8 -11.03 -10.06 2.32
CA ARG A 8 -12.09 -9.76 3.29
C ARG A 8 -11.61 -8.66 4.22
N ASN A 9 -12.56 -7.91 4.77
CA ASN A 9 -12.26 -6.98 5.83
C ASN A 9 -11.91 -7.74 7.12
N VAL A 10 -11.05 -7.13 7.92
CA VAL A 10 -10.79 -7.51 9.30
C VAL A 10 -11.32 -6.44 10.24
N VAL A 11 -11.62 -6.82 11.46
CA VAL A 11 -12.06 -5.92 12.52
C VAL A 11 -10.89 -5.75 13.48
N LEU A 12 -10.43 -4.52 13.63
CA LEU A 12 -9.38 -4.15 14.57
C LEU A 12 -10.02 -3.55 15.80
N ASP A 13 -9.72 -4.13 16.95
CA ASP A 13 -10.16 -3.57 18.24
C ASP A 13 -9.37 -2.29 18.52
N LYS A 14 -10.05 -1.30 19.06
CA LYS A 14 -9.46 -0.02 19.46
C LYS A 14 -9.67 0.17 20.95
N SER A 15 -8.61 0.54 21.66
CA SER A 15 -8.69 0.86 23.09
C SER A 15 -9.67 1.99 23.39
N PHE A 16 -9.91 2.86 22.41
CA PHE A 16 -10.90 3.96 22.51
C PHE A 16 -11.65 4.08 21.17
N GLY A 17 -12.97 4.20 21.24
CA GLY A 17 -13.83 4.39 20.08
C GLY A 17 -14.40 3.08 19.52
N ALA A 18 -14.96 3.16 18.32
CA ALA A 18 -15.51 2.00 17.63
C ALA A 18 -14.41 1.15 17.01
N PRO A 19 -14.60 -0.18 16.91
CA PRO A 19 -13.70 -1.04 16.16
C PRO A 19 -13.52 -0.56 14.72
N LEU A 20 -12.29 -0.64 14.20
CA LEU A 20 -12.00 -0.27 12.82
C LEU A 20 -12.16 -1.49 11.91
N ILE A 21 -12.99 -1.35 10.88
CA ILE A 21 -13.17 -2.38 9.85
C ILE A 21 -12.37 -1.95 8.63
N THR A 22 -11.40 -2.76 8.23
CA THR A 22 -10.52 -2.44 7.10
C THR A 22 -9.98 -3.68 6.42
N ASN A 23 -9.58 -3.55 5.16
CA ASN A 23 -8.81 -4.54 4.41
C ASN A 23 -7.42 -4.03 4.02
N ASP A 24 -7.08 -2.80 4.40
CA ASP A 24 -5.79 -2.21 4.11
C ASP A 24 -4.66 -2.85 4.92
N GLY A 25 -3.68 -3.39 4.19
CA GLY A 25 -2.59 -4.15 4.79
C GLY A 25 -1.66 -3.33 5.68
N VAL A 26 -1.41 -2.05 5.36
CA VAL A 26 -0.54 -1.21 6.19
C VAL A 26 -1.24 -0.82 7.49
N THR A 27 -2.52 -0.49 7.44
CA THR A 27 -3.32 -0.17 8.62
C THR A 27 -3.38 -1.37 9.57
N ILE A 28 -3.63 -2.57 9.03
CA ILE A 28 -3.63 -3.80 9.82
C ILE A 28 -2.26 -4.08 10.42
N ALA A 29 -1.20 -3.98 9.62
CA ALA A 29 0.15 -4.26 10.08
C ALA A 29 0.59 -3.33 11.23
N LYS A 30 0.21 -2.06 11.19
CA LYS A 30 0.53 -1.08 12.24
C LYS A 30 -0.09 -1.40 13.61
N GLU A 31 -1.24 -2.06 13.64
CA GLU A 31 -1.94 -2.40 14.88
C GLU A 31 -1.48 -3.74 15.51
N ILE A 32 -0.63 -4.51 14.80
CA ILE A 32 -0.16 -5.79 15.34
C ILE A 32 0.90 -5.55 16.40
N GLU A 33 0.62 -5.99 17.61
CA GLU A 33 1.55 -6.07 18.73
C GLU A 33 1.50 -7.48 19.35
N LEU A 34 2.66 -8.05 19.62
CA LEU A 34 2.80 -9.37 20.21
C LEU A 34 3.30 -9.25 21.64
N GLU A 35 2.83 -10.14 22.52
CA GLU A 35 3.18 -10.14 23.95
C GLU A 35 4.66 -10.46 24.17
N ASP A 36 5.21 -11.41 23.40
CA ASP A 36 6.63 -11.75 23.47
C ASP A 36 7.48 -10.66 22.78
N ALA A 37 8.45 -10.12 23.48
CA ALA A 37 9.29 -9.03 23.00
C ALA A 37 10.17 -9.43 21.80
N PHE A 38 10.62 -10.68 21.70
CA PHE A 38 11.42 -11.17 20.57
C PHE A 38 10.55 -11.39 19.33
N GLU A 39 9.39 -11.99 19.51
CA GLU A 39 8.42 -12.15 18.42
C GLU A 39 7.95 -10.78 17.92
N ASN A 40 7.73 -9.84 18.83
CA ASN A 40 7.33 -8.48 18.48
C ASN A 40 8.40 -7.74 17.68
N MET A 41 9.69 -7.94 17.96
CA MET A 41 10.77 -7.40 17.11
C MET A 41 10.66 -7.92 15.66
N GLY A 42 10.35 -9.20 15.47
CA GLY A 42 10.09 -9.77 14.15
C GLY A 42 8.88 -9.12 13.47
N ALA A 43 7.78 -8.94 14.21
CA ALA A 43 6.59 -8.27 13.71
C ALA A 43 6.88 -6.82 13.28
N GLN A 44 7.67 -6.06 14.04
CA GLN A 44 8.07 -4.70 13.70
C GLN A 44 8.86 -4.63 12.38
N LEU A 45 9.77 -5.58 12.13
CA LEU A 45 10.49 -5.65 10.85
C LEU A 45 9.54 -5.91 9.66
N VAL A 46 8.53 -6.75 9.86
CA VAL A 46 7.53 -7.01 8.80
C VAL A 46 6.60 -5.82 8.60
N LYS A 47 6.23 -5.11 9.67
CA LYS A 47 5.49 -3.84 9.56
C LYS A 47 6.20 -2.82 8.67
N GLU A 48 7.53 -2.75 8.76
CA GLU A 48 8.32 -1.83 7.95
C GLU A 48 8.18 -2.11 6.44
N VAL A 49 8.03 -3.37 6.05
CA VAL A 49 7.78 -3.75 4.65
C VAL A 49 6.46 -3.14 4.15
N ALA A 50 5.39 -3.28 4.92
CA ALA A 50 4.09 -2.71 4.57
C ALA A 50 4.15 -1.17 4.51
N THR A 51 4.80 -0.53 5.48
CA THR A 51 4.93 0.93 5.55
C THR A 51 5.72 1.47 4.36
N LYS A 52 6.89 0.90 4.05
CA LYS A 52 7.69 1.34 2.89
C LYS A 52 6.98 1.13 1.56
N THR A 53 6.21 0.05 1.44
CA THR A 53 5.41 -0.18 0.23
C THR A 53 4.33 0.88 0.08
N ASN A 54 3.66 1.24 1.18
CA ASN A 54 2.66 2.30 1.19
C ASN A 54 3.26 3.66 0.83
N ASP A 55 4.42 3.99 1.37
CA ASP A 55 5.07 5.29 1.13
C ASP A 55 5.51 5.47 -0.32
N VAL A 56 5.84 4.39 -1.01
CA VAL A 56 6.33 4.42 -2.40
C VAL A 56 5.21 4.25 -3.43
N ALA A 57 4.28 3.34 -3.17
CA ALA A 57 3.28 2.92 -4.16
C ALA A 57 1.83 3.22 -3.73
N GLY A 58 1.55 3.42 -2.45
CA GLY A 58 0.20 3.63 -1.92
C GLY A 58 -0.72 2.41 -1.98
N ASP A 59 -0.26 1.30 -2.57
CA ASP A 59 -1.03 0.06 -2.73
C ASP A 59 -0.09 -1.16 -2.69
N GLY A 60 -0.67 -2.36 -2.62
CA GLY A 60 0.08 -3.62 -2.62
C GLY A 60 0.72 -3.99 -1.28
N THR A 61 0.36 -3.34 -0.18
CA THR A 61 0.93 -3.55 1.16
C THR A 61 0.73 -4.97 1.67
N THR A 62 -0.44 -5.54 1.47
CA THR A 62 -0.74 -6.95 1.80
C THR A 62 0.12 -7.91 0.97
N THR A 63 0.23 -7.67 -0.33
CA THR A 63 1.06 -8.48 -1.24
C THR A 63 2.52 -8.47 -0.81
N ALA A 64 3.06 -7.29 -0.52
CA ALA A 64 4.44 -7.12 -0.06
C ALA A 64 4.70 -7.88 1.25
N THR A 65 3.76 -7.83 2.20
CA THR A 65 3.84 -8.54 3.47
C THR A 65 3.85 -10.06 3.29
N VAL A 66 2.98 -10.58 2.43
CA VAL A 66 2.93 -12.03 2.10
C VAL A 66 4.21 -12.49 1.41
N LEU A 67 4.75 -11.70 0.48
CA LEU A 67 6.02 -12.00 -0.17
C LEU A 67 7.18 -11.99 0.84
N ALA A 68 7.23 -11.01 1.73
CA ALA A 68 8.25 -10.95 2.78
C ALA A 68 8.18 -12.18 3.69
N GLN A 69 6.99 -12.58 4.13
CA GLN A 69 6.79 -13.80 4.92
C GLN A 69 7.30 -15.03 4.19
N SER A 70 6.96 -15.18 2.92
CA SER A 70 7.39 -16.33 2.11
C SER A 70 8.91 -16.38 1.95
N MET A 71 9.54 -15.23 1.67
CA MET A 71 10.99 -15.12 1.54
C MET A 71 11.70 -15.43 2.87
N ILE A 72 11.18 -14.95 4.00
CA ILE A 72 11.72 -15.24 5.33
C ILE A 72 11.63 -16.74 5.62
N ASN A 73 10.47 -17.35 5.40
CA ASN A 73 10.26 -18.77 5.66
C ASN A 73 11.21 -19.65 4.84
N GLU A 74 11.38 -19.38 3.56
CA GLU A 74 12.31 -20.13 2.71
C GLU A 74 13.77 -19.82 3.03
N GLY A 75 14.09 -18.58 3.36
CA GLY A 75 15.41 -18.18 3.81
C GLY A 75 15.83 -18.88 5.10
N MET A 76 14.94 -18.98 6.08
CA MET A 76 15.19 -19.67 7.35
C MET A 76 15.44 -21.17 7.15
N LYS A 77 14.74 -21.85 6.25
CA LYS A 77 15.02 -23.24 5.91
C LYS A 77 16.42 -23.44 5.36
N ASN A 78 16.87 -22.54 4.48
CA ASN A 78 18.22 -22.57 3.91
C ASN A 78 19.30 -22.29 4.97
N LEU A 79 19.05 -21.35 5.86
CA LEU A 79 19.98 -21.05 6.97
C LEU A 79 20.11 -22.24 7.94
N ALA A 80 18.97 -22.88 8.28
CA ALA A 80 18.96 -24.09 9.12
C ALA A 80 19.71 -25.27 8.47
N ALA A 81 19.70 -25.33 7.12
CA ALA A 81 20.49 -26.28 6.36
C ALA A 81 21.98 -25.94 6.22
N GLY A 82 22.44 -24.84 6.84
CA GLY A 82 23.86 -24.43 6.85
C GLY A 82 24.26 -23.50 5.71
N ALA A 83 23.32 -22.91 4.98
CA ALA A 83 23.65 -21.92 3.95
C ALA A 83 24.28 -20.66 4.54
N ASN A 84 25.28 -20.13 3.82
CA ASN A 84 25.92 -18.89 4.25
C ASN A 84 24.97 -17.68 4.04
N PRO A 85 24.61 -16.94 5.11
CA PRO A 85 23.64 -15.84 5.02
C PRO A 85 24.07 -14.70 4.09
N ILE A 86 25.37 -14.44 3.96
CA ILE A 86 25.88 -13.40 3.07
C ILE A 86 25.68 -13.78 1.59
N ILE A 87 25.91 -15.06 1.27
CA ILE A 87 25.70 -15.58 -0.08
C ILE A 87 24.19 -15.61 -0.39
N LEU A 88 23.38 -16.07 0.56
CA LEU A 88 21.92 -16.05 0.42
C LEU A 88 21.40 -14.65 0.14
N ARG A 89 21.82 -13.65 0.91
CA ARG A 89 21.46 -12.24 0.70
C ARG A 89 21.86 -11.73 -0.71
N LYS A 90 23.06 -12.07 -1.21
CA LYS A 90 23.48 -11.70 -2.57
C LYS A 90 22.59 -12.35 -3.61
N GLY A 91 22.22 -13.61 -3.42
CA GLY A 91 21.32 -14.35 -4.30
C GLY A 91 19.92 -13.71 -4.34
N MET A 92 19.37 -13.39 -3.19
CA MET A 92 18.06 -12.73 -3.08
C MET A 92 18.05 -11.37 -3.79
N LYS A 93 19.10 -10.55 -3.60
CA LYS A 93 19.23 -9.26 -4.29
C LYS A 93 19.21 -9.42 -5.80
N LYS A 94 20.02 -10.34 -6.33
CA LYS A 94 20.07 -10.60 -7.78
C LYS A 94 18.74 -11.14 -8.31
N ALA A 95 18.09 -12.02 -7.58
CA ALA A 95 16.75 -12.53 -7.93
C ALA A 95 15.71 -11.42 -7.98
N THR A 96 15.75 -10.50 -7.02
CA THR A 96 14.85 -9.34 -6.98
C THR A 96 15.07 -8.43 -8.19
N GLU A 97 16.32 -8.14 -8.56
CA GLU A 97 16.65 -7.34 -9.74
C GLU A 97 16.04 -7.95 -11.02
N VAL A 98 16.25 -9.24 -11.24
CA VAL A 98 15.67 -9.97 -12.39
C VAL A 98 14.15 -10.00 -12.36
N ALA A 99 13.56 -10.19 -11.19
CA ALA A 99 12.09 -10.19 -11.03
C ALA A 99 11.49 -8.82 -11.37
N VAL A 100 12.11 -7.74 -10.89
CA VAL A 100 11.69 -6.36 -11.20
C VAL A 100 11.77 -6.07 -12.69
N GLU A 101 12.89 -6.41 -13.35
CA GLU A 101 13.04 -6.26 -14.80
C GLU A 101 11.95 -7.03 -15.57
N SER A 102 11.67 -8.27 -15.17
CA SER A 102 10.61 -9.08 -15.77
C SER A 102 9.22 -8.47 -15.60
N ILE A 103 8.91 -7.96 -14.40
CA ILE A 103 7.63 -7.29 -14.13
C ILE A 103 7.50 -6.01 -14.95
N GLN A 104 8.56 -5.21 -15.05
CA GLN A 104 8.59 -4.01 -15.89
C GLN A 104 8.35 -4.32 -17.36
N ALA A 105 8.96 -5.40 -17.86
CA ALA A 105 8.76 -5.84 -19.24
C ALA A 105 7.33 -6.31 -19.54
N MET A 106 6.61 -6.80 -18.53
CA MET A 106 5.21 -7.22 -18.65
C MET A 106 4.22 -6.06 -18.41
N SER A 107 4.67 -4.93 -17.86
CA SER A 107 3.80 -3.81 -17.55
C SER A 107 3.31 -3.13 -18.83
N SER A 108 2.10 -2.59 -18.77
CA SER A 108 1.49 -1.80 -19.85
C SER A 108 1.14 -0.41 -19.33
N THR A 109 1.46 0.61 -20.10
CA THR A 109 1.08 1.98 -19.76
C THR A 109 -0.43 2.15 -19.92
N LEU A 110 -1.07 2.73 -18.92
CA LEU A 110 -2.49 3.05 -18.99
C LEU A 110 -2.73 4.18 -19.99
N THR A 111 -3.67 3.98 -20.89
CA THR A 111 -4.09 4.97 -21.88
C THR A 111 -5.60 5.18 -21.80
N GLY A 112 -5.98 6.39 -21.41
CA GLY A 112 -7.39 6.79 -21.35
C GLY A 112 -8.08 6.58 -20.01
N LYS A 113 -9.14 7.35 -19.86
CA LYS A 113 -9.94 7.48 -18.64
C LYS A 113 -10.51 6.16 -18.12
N GLU A 114 -11.03 5.32 -19.01
CA GLU A 114 -11.66 4.05 -18.62
C GLU A 114 -10.68 3.09 -17.93
N GLN A 115 -9.42 3.04 -18.40
CA GLN A 115 -8.40 2.19 -17.77
C GLN A 115 -7.97 2.74 -16.41
N ILE A 116 -7.85 4.05 -16.29
CA ILE A 116 -7.56 4.73 -15.02
C ILE A 116 -8.68 4.47 -14.01
N ALA A 117 -9.95 4.61 -14.43
CA ALA A 117 -11.11 4.35 -13.60
C ALA A 117 -11.12 2.91 -13.06
N LYS A 118 -10.80 1.93 -13.89
CA LYS A 118 -10.73 0.52 -13.47
C LYS A 118 -9.64 0.27 -12.43
N VAL A 119 -8.46 0.85 -12.62
CA VAL A 119 -7.36 0.70 -11.64
C VAL A 119 -7.71 1.40 -10.33
N ALA A 120 -8.25 2.61 -10.39
CA ALA A 120 -8.67 3.34 -9.21
C ALA A 120 -9.82 2.63 -8.46
N ALA A 121 -10.79 2.06 -9.19
CA ALA A 121 -11.87 1.28 -8.60
C ALA A 121 -11.38 0.01 -7.88
N ILE A 122 -10.37 -0.68 -8.42
CA ILE A 122 -9.77 -1.83 -7.75
C ILE A 122 -9.08 -1.41 -6.45
N SER A 123 -8.35 -0.31 -6.46
CA SER A 123 -7.64 0.20 -5.27
C SER A 123 -8.61 0.71 -4.20
N ALA A 124 -9.65 1.44 -4.60
CA ALA A 124 -10.66 1.97 -3.70
C ALA A 124 -11.68 0.92 -3.21
N GLY A 125 -11.85 -0.18 -3.96
CA GLY A 125 -12.92 -1.14 -3.74
C GLY A 125 -14.31 -0.64 -4.09
N ASP A 126 -14.41 0.47 -4.83
CA ASP A 126 -15.64 1.15 -5.21
C ASP A 126 -15.54 1.74 -6.62
N GLU A 127 -16.51 1.39 -7.49
CA GLU A 127 -16.52 1.83 -8.90
C GLU A 127 -16.80 3.33 -9.02
N GLN A 128 -17.65 3.90 -8.18
CA GLN A 128 -18.00 5.32 -8.24
C GLN A 128 -16.79 6.19 -7.84
N VAL A 129 -16.04 5.77 -6.83
CA VAL A 129 -14.79 6.43 -6.44
C VAL A 129 -13.76 6.32 -7.56
N GLY A 130 -13.68 5.17 -8.22
CA GLY A 130 -12.80 4.96 -9.37
C GLY A 130 -13.09 5.90 -10.53
N GLU A 131 -14.35 6.09 -10.88
CA GLU A 131 -14.79 7.04 -11.91
C GLU A 131 -14.47 8.49 -11.53
N MET A 132 -14.72 8.85 -10.27
CA MET A 132 -14.43 10.19 -9.75
C MET A 132 -12.94 10.52 -9.81
N ILE A 133 -12.07 9.58 -9.46
CA ILE A 133 -10.62 9.74 -9.56
C ILE A 133 -10.18 9.89 -11.02
N ALA A 134 -10.76 9.11 -11.93
CA ALA A 134 -10.47 9.23 -13.35
C ALA A 134 -10.92 10.58 -13.93
N ASP A 135 -12.06 11.11 -13.49
CA ASP A 135 -12.54 12.45 -13.82
C ASP A 135 -11.59 13.54 -13.30
N ALA A 136 -11.10 13.37 -12.08
CA ALA A 136 -10.13 14.27 -11.49
C ALA A 136 -8.82 14.26 -12.31
N MET A 137 -8.29 13.09 -12.63
CA MET A 137 -7.06 12.95 -13.41
C MET A 137 -7.18 13.54 -14.82
N GLU A 138 -8.34 13.39 -15.47
CA GLU A 138 -8.58 14.02 -16.78
C GLU A 138 -8.54 15.54 -16.71
N LYS A 139 -9.01 16.13 -15.60
CA LYS A 139 -9.06 17.58 -15.40
C LYS A 139 -7.71 18.18 -15.02
N VAL A 140 -6.95 17.48 -14.14
CA VAL A 140 -5.67 18.02 -13.63
C VAL A 140 -4.48 17.69 -14.52
N ALA A 141 -4.65 16.86 -15.53
CA ALA A 141 -3.59 16.35 -16.40
C ALA A 141 -2.47 15.61 -15.64
N ASN A 142 -1.34 15.33 -16.33
CA ASN A 142 -0.26 14.50 -15.78
C ASN A 142 0.52 15.13 -14.63
N ASP A 143 0.48 16.44 -14.49
CA ASP A 143 1.25 17.20 -13.50
C ASP A 143 0.40 17.63 -12.29
N GLY A 144 -0.88 17.29 -12.30
CA GLY A 144 -1.79 17.63 -11.21
C GLY A 144 -1.66 16.72 -10.00
N VAL A 145 -1.91 17.29 -8.83
CA VAL A 145 -1.93 16.57 -7.56
C VAL A 145 -3.38 16.29 -7.16
N ILE A 146 -3.69 15.05 -6.84
CA ILE A 146 -4.98 14.63 -6.31
C ILE A 146 -4.79 14.28 -4.85
N THR A 147 -5.53 14.93 -3.96
CA THR A 147 -5.59 14.64 -2.54
C THR A 147 -6.97 14.10 -2.19
N ILE A 148 -7.04 13.23 -1.20
CA ILE A 148 -8.28 12.67 -0.68
C ILE A 148 -8.37 13.09 0.78
N GLU A 149 -9.47 13.74 1.12
CA GLU A 149 -9.75 14.21 2.49
C GLU A 149 -11.14 13.75 2.93
N GLU A 150 -11.33 13.64 4.22
CA GLU A 150 -12.65 13.34 4.77
C GLU A 150 -13.58 14.53 4.56
N SER A 151 -14.72 14.29 3.90
CA SER A 151 -15.71 15.34 3.65
C SER A 151 -16.32 15.83 4.96
N LYS A 152 -16.50 17.13 5.05
CA LYS A 152 -17.27 17.76 6.16
C LYS A 152 -18.78 17.66 5.94
N THR A 153 -19.19 17.27 4.74
CA THR A 153 -20.59 17.04 4.35
C THR A 153 -20.89 15.54 4.34
N MET A 154 -22.16 15.17 4.13
CA MET A 154 -22.57 13.78 4.00
C MET A 154 -22.43 13.26 2.56
N MET A 155 -21.86 14.05 1.66
CA MET A 155 -21.71 13.73 0.25
C MET A 155 -20.23 13.61 -0.13
N THR A 156 -19.94 12.75 -1.09
CA THR A 156 -18.64 12.68 -1.74
C THR A 156 -18.61 13.72 -2.86
N GLU A 157 -17.69 14.66 -2.80
CA GLU A 157 -17.58 15.78 -3.72
C GLU A 157 -16.19 15.84 -4.34
N LEU A 158 -16.10 16.32 -5.56
CA LEU A 158 -14.84 16.59 -6.25
C LEU A 158 -14.63 18.10 -6.34
N ASP A 159 -13.72 18.60 -5.51
CA ASP A 159 -13.30 20.01 -5.58
C ASP A 159 -12.06 20.16 -6.46
N MET A 160 -12.07 21.16 -7.32
CA MET A 160 -10.93 21.46 -8.17
C MET A 160 -10.42 22.86 -7.86
N VAL A 161 -9.12 22.94 -7.62
CA VAL A 161 -8.42 24.20 -7.37
C VAL A 161 -7.47 24.48 -8.52
N GLU A 162 -7.62 25.64 -9.15
CA GLU A 162 -6.65 26.12 -10.13
C GLU A 162 -5.51 26.83 -9.41
N GLY A 163 -4.31 26.26 -9.50
CA GLY A 163 -3.13 26.78 -8.81
C GLY A 163 -2.55 25.79 -7.82
N MET A 164 -1.99 26.31 -6.74
CA MET A 164 -1.35 25.50 -5.70
C MET A 164 -1.96 25.83 -4.35
N GLN A 165 -2.42 24.79 -3.64
CA GLN A 165 -2.95 24.93 -2.29
C GLN A 165 -1.85 24.65 -1.27
N PHE A 166 -1.71 25.53 -0.27
CA PHE A 166 -0.74 25.38 0.81
C PHE A 166 -1.46 25.16 2.13
N ASP A 167 -0.98 24.24 2.94
CA ASP A 167 -1.57 23.92 4.25
C ASP A 167 -1.46 25.06 5.26
N ARG A 168 -0.48 25.96 5.06
CA ARG A 168 -0.20 27.07 5.95
C ARG A 168 -0.04 28.36 5.16
N GLY A 169 -0.98 29.31 5.37
CA GLY A 169 -0.96 30.60 4.72
C GLY A 169 -0.13 31.67 5.41
N TYR A 170 0.51 31.41 6.58
CA TYR A 170 1.27 32.36 7.35
C TYR A 170 2.77 32.19 7.20
N LEU A 171 3.47 33.29 6.94
CA LEU A 171 4.93 33.34 7.10
C LEU A 171 5.32 33.46 8.58
N SER A 172 4.45 34.02 9.36
CA SER A 172 4.57 34.15 10.82
C SER A 172 3.17 34.32 11.43
N ALA A 173 2.94 33.73 12.56
CA ALA A 173 1.73 33.92 13.35
C ALA A 173 1.80 35.25 14.14
#